data_58d7c9f4bbbcc1d3f016eea428d026b5
#
_entry.id   58d7c9f4bbbcc1d3f016eea428d026b5
#
_cell.length_a   1.000
_cell.length_b   1.000
_cell.length_c   1.000
_cell.angle_alpha   90.00
_cell.angle_beta   90.00
_cell.angle_gamma   90.00
#
_symmetry.space_group_name_H-M   'P 1'
#
loop_
_entity.id
_entity.type
_entity.pdbx_description
1 polymer ?
#
loop_
_entity_poly.entity_id
_entity_poly.type
_entity_poly.pdbx_seq_one_letter_code
_entity_poly.pdbx_strand_id
1 'polypeptide(L)'
;GSVVYGELFYVDFKQSNEGGGQYNLNSVFGKGLIKAHLKADSQNWAGTVLDDSLISELARRGLNPDDYLKPYTKKYKVPYKNGIELPEEFVYSLITGHLSDEAFKNYSNNIRENFASHKKSVDIPGVKNKKHDRRLDTPTNK
;
A
#
# COMPACT_ATOMS: atom_id res chain seq x y z
N GLY A 1 -0.43 1.10 0.83
CA GLY A 1 -1.20 -0.08 0.39
C GLY A 1 -2.64 0.25 0.02
N SER A 2 -3.36 -0.72 -0.55
CA SER A 2 -4.78 -0.57 -0.85
C SER A 2 -5.55 -1.87 -0.62
N VAL A 3 -6.82 -1.75 -0.24
CA VAL A 3 -7.79 -2.85 -0.17
C VAL A 3 -8.85 -2.59 -1.23
N VAL A 4 -9.03 -3.54 -2.13
CA VAL A 4 -9.90 -3.43 -3.31
C VAL A 4 -10.83 -4.62 -3.36
N TYR A 5 -12.08 -4.41 -3.75
CA TYR A 5 -12.97 -5.49 -4.16
C TYR A 5 -12.86 -5.69 -5.67
N GLY A 6 -12.65 -6.95 -6.11
CA GLY A 6 -12.52 -7.25 -7.53
C GLY A 6 -12.22 -8.72 -7.79
N GLU A 7 -12.21 -9.07 -9.07
CA GLU A 7 -11.94 -10.44 -9.52
C GLU A 7 -10.50 -10.84 -9.24
N LEU A 8 -10.34 -12.05 -8.70
CA LEU A 8 -9.06 -12.67 -8.43
C LEU A 8 -9.12 -14.14 -8.87
N PHE A 9 -8.12 -14.56 -9.61
CA PHE A 9 -7.94 -15.93 -10.03
C PHE A 9 -6.69 -16.51 -9.39
N TYR A 10 -6.84 -17.70 -8.84
CA TYR A 10 -5.73 -18.46 -8.29
C TYR A 10 -5.52 -19.69 -9.18
N VAL A 11 -4.30 -19.90 -9.62
CA VAL A 11 -3.91 -21.05 -10.44
C VAL A 11 -2.78 -21.79 -9.75
N ASP A 12 -2.98 -23.09 -9.55
CA ASP A 12 -2.01 -24.00 -8.97
C ASP A 12 -1.54 -24.96 -10.07
N PHE A 13 -0.29 -24.83 -10.48
CA PHE A 13 0.34 -25.74 -11.44
C PHE A 13 1.21 -26.74 -10.68
N LYS A 14 0.90 -28.01 -10.87
CA LYS A 14 1.71 -29.10 -10.37
C LYS A 14 2.23 -29.93 -11.52
N GLN A 15 3.54 -30.05 -11.60
CA GLN A 15 4.21 -30.87 -12.58
C GLN A 15 5.17 -31.82 -11.87
N SER A 16 5.11 -33.11 -12.24
CA SER A 16 6.09 -34.12 -11.84
C SER A 16 6.86 -34.61 -13.06
N ASN A 17 8.15 -34.82 -12.88
CA ASN A 17 8.98 -35.44 -13.92
C ASN A 17 9.21 -36.92 -13.64
N GLU A 18 9.66 -37.67 -14.64
CA GLU A 18 9.94 -39.12 -14.54
C GLU A 18 11.01 -39.45 -13.50
N GLY A 19 11.87 -38.49 -13.14
CA GLY A 19 12.88 -38.60 -12.09
C GLY A 19 12.38 -38.34 -10.68
N GLY A 20 11.06 -38.19 -10.47
CA GLY A 20 10.43 -37.96 -9.16
C GLY A 20 10.52 -36.53 -8.65
N GLY A 21 11.06 -35.59 -9.43
CA GLY A 21 11.04 -34.17 -9.10
C GLY A 21 9.63 -33.59 -9.22
N GLN A 22 9.19 -32.81 -8.22
CA GLN A 22 7.92 -32.09 -8.26
C GLN A 22 8.18 -30.59 -8.37
N TYR A 23 7.46 -29.95 -9.28
CA TYR A 23 7.45 -28.53 -9.46
C TYR A 23 6.04 -28.00 -9.17
N ASN A 24 5.92 -27.10 -8.20
CA ASN A 24 4.66 -26.44 -7.85
C ASN A 24 4.81 -24.95 -8.11
N LEU A 25 3.94 -24.40 -8.95
CA LEU A 25 3.88 -22.96 -9.23
C LEU A 25 2.48 -22.47 -8.90
N ASN A 26 2.39 -21.55 -7.96
CA ASN A 26 1.16 -20.88 -7.60
C ASN A 26 1.18 -19.47 -8.20
N SER A 27 0.15 -19.14 -8.97
CA SER A 27 -0.02 -17.80 -9.54
C SER A 27 -1.35 -17.21 -9.16
N VAL A 28 -1.32 -15.91 -8.82
CA VAL A 28 -2.51 -15.12 -8.52
C VAL A 28 -2.57 -14.00 -9.56
N PHE A 29 -3.70 -13.85 -10.23
CA PHE A 29 -3.91 -12.78 -11.20
C PHE A 29 -5.39 -12.34 -11.21
N GLY A 30 -5.68 -11.19 -11.76
CA GLY A 30 -7.03 -10.67 -11.90
C GLY A 30 -7.09 -9.15 -11.89
N LYS A 31 -8.22 -8.62 -12.32
CA LYS A 31 -8.44 -7.18 -12.38
C LYS A 31 -8.37 -6.52 -11.01
N GLY A 32 -8.82 -7.23 -9.96
CA GLY A 32 -8.73 -6.77 -8.58
C GLY A 32 -7.29 -6.54 -8.13
N LEU A 33 -6.37 -7.46 -8.48
CA LEU A 33 -4.94 -7.31 -8.14
C LEU A 33 -4.31 -6.11 -8.83
N ILE A 34 -4.58 -5.94 -10.13
CA ILE A 34 -4.08 -4.80 -10.91
C ILE A 34 -4.61 -3.48 -10.31
N LYS A 35 -5.92 -3.42 -10.01
CA LYS A 35 -6.53 -2.23 -9.41
C LYS A 35 -5.92 -1.90 -8.05
N ALA A 36 -5.70 -2.91 -7.21
CA ALA A 36 -5.05 -2.75 -5.91
C ALA A 36 -3.63 -2.19 -6.07
N HIS A 37 -2.85 -2.73 -7.00
CA HIS A 37 -1.50 -2.26 -7.27
C HIS A 37 -1.50 -0.80 -7.73
N LEU A 38 -2.31 -0.45 -8.73
CA LEU A 38 -2.39 0.92 -9.25
C LEU A 38 -2.85 1.92 -8.17
N LYS A 39 -3.85 1.58 -7.35
CA LYS A 39 -4.30 2.42 -6.23
C LYS A 39 -3.21 2.59 -5.19
N ALA A 40 -2.48 1.52 -4.85
CA ALA A 40 -1.38 1.60 -3.90
C ALA A 40 -0.22 2.44 -4.43
N ASP A 41 0.14 2.26 -5.71
CA ASP A 41 1.25 3.01 -6.33
C ASP A 41 0.93 4.50 -6.51
N SER A 42 -0.32 4.88 -6.70
CA SER A 42 -0.73 6.28 -6.84
C SER A 42 -0.58 7.11 -5.55
N GLN A 43 -0.45 6.47 -4.40
CA GLN A 43 -0.37 7.13 -3.09
C GLN A 43 1.06 7.60 -2.78
N ASN A 44 1.15 8.69 -2.00
CA ASN A 44 2.43 9.25 -1.54
C ASN A 44 2.52 9.23 0.00
N TRP A 45 2.21 8.10 0.62
CA TRP A 45 2.28 7.91 2.06
C TRP A 45 2.45 6.43 2.44
N ALA A 46 2.71 6.16 3.72
CA ALA A 46 2.91 4.82 4.26
C ALA A 46 1.66 4.30 4.99
N GLY A 47 0.52 4.27 4.28
CA GLY A 47 -0.74 3.78 4.84
C GLY A 47 -1.47 2.84 3.89
N THR A 48 -2.70 2.45 4.26
CA THR A 48 -3.56 1.57 3.46
C THR A 48 -4.94 2.18 3.30
N VAL A 49 -5.35 2.40 2.05
CA VAL A 49 -6.65 2.96 1.67
C VAL A 49 -7.62 1.84 1.30
N LEU A 50 -8.87 2.00 1.67
CA LEU A 50 -9.96 1.17 1.19
C LEU A 50 -10.54 1.81 -0.06
N ASP A 51 -10.51 1.07 -1.18
CA ASP A 51 -11.00 1.57 -2.47
C ASP A 51 -12.53 1.60 -2.52
N ASP A 52 -13.07 2.52 -3.31
CA ASP A 52 -14.51 2.69 -3.48
C ASP A 52 -15.24 1.43 -3.96
N SER A 53 -14.53 0.52 -4.64
CA SER A 53 -15.12 -0.77 -5.03
C SER A 53 -15.50 -1.64 -3.84
N LEU A 54 -14.71 -1.59 -2.75
CA LEU A 54 -15.05 -2.27 -1.50
C LEU A 54 -16.24 -1.59 -0.82
N ILE A 55 -16.24 -0.26 -0.79
CA ILE A 55 -17.32 0.53 -0.17
C ILE A 55 -18.65 0.25 -0.89
N SER A 56 -18.62 0.29 -2.22
CA SER A 56 -19.80 -0.01 -3.06
C SER A 56 -20.30 -1.44 -2.86
N GLU A 57 -19.40 -2.41 -2.71
CA GLU A 57 -19.79 -3.80 -2.48
C GLU A 57 -20.42 -4.02 -1.10
N LEU A 58 -19.90 -3.36 -0.06
CA LEU A 58 -20.53 -3.38 1.26
C LEU A 58 -21.95 -2.83 1.22
N ALA A 59 -22.13 -1.67 0.57
CA ALA A 59 -23.45 -1.06 0.39
C ALA A 59 -24.39 -1.98 -0.43
N ARG A 60 -23.91 -2.61 -1.50
CA ARG A 60 -24.67 -3.57 -2.30
C ARG A 60 -25.15 -4.78 -1.48
N ARG A 61 -24.39 -5.18 -0.48
CA ARG A 61 -24.76 -6.24 0.48
C ARG A 61 -25.70 -5.78 1.60
N GLY A 62 -26.14 -4.53 1.56
CA GLY A 62 -27.00 -3.94 2.58
C GLY A 62 -26.29 -3.56 3.88
N LEU A 63 -24.96 -3.50 3.86
CA LEU A 63 -24.15 -3.05 5.00
C LEU A 63 -23.89 -1.55 4.87
N ASN A 64 -24.07 -0.81 5.97
CA ASN A 64 -23.64 0.59 6.02
C ASN A 64 -22.11 0.63 6.15
N PRO A 65 -21.35 1.15 5.17
CA PRO A 65 -19.89 1.16 5.22
C PRO A 65 -19.36 1.95 6.43
N ASP A 66 -19.95 3.08 6.78
CA ASP A 66 -19.49 3.91 7.88
C ASP A 66 -19.60 3.18 9.23
N ASP A 67 -20.68 2.44 9.46
CA ASP A 67 -20.87 1.67 10.69
C ASP A 67 -20.01 0.41 10.72
N TYR A 68 -19.97 -0.31 9.58
CA TYR A 68 -19.25 -1.57 9.46
C TYR A 68 -17.73 -1.40 9.57
N LEU A 69 -17.19 -0.33 8.97
CA LEU A 69 -15.75 -0.08 8.92
C LEU A 69 -15.22 0.73 10.10
N LYS A 70 -16.09 1.40 10.85
CA LYS A 70 -15.73 2.28 11.99
C LYS A 70 -14.71 1.67 12.98
N PRO A 71 -14.79 0.39 13.36
CA PRO A 71 -13.83 -0.18 14.29
C PRO A 71 -12.41 -0.33 13.72
N TYR A 72 -12.28 -0.36 12.39
CA TYR A 72 -11.05 -0.73 11.69
C TYR A 72 -10.43 0.42 10.88
N THR A 73 -11.17 1.51 10.70
CA THR A 73 -10.77 2.58 9.78
C THR A 73 -10.97 3.97 10.37
N LYS A 74 -10.34 4.93 9.72
CA LYS A 74 -10.54 6.37 9.93
C LYS A 74 -10.79 7.03 8.59
N LYS A 75 -11.49 8.15 8.57
CA LYS A 75 -11.53 9.04 7.40
C LYS A 75 -10.27 9.89 7.38
N TYR A 76 -9.62 9.94 6.24
CA TYR A 76 -8.36 10.69 6.07
C TYR A 76 -8.20 11.20 4.64
N LYS A 77 -7.68 12.41 4.49
CA LYS A 77 -7.34 12.99 3.20
C LYS A 77 -5.99 12.41 2.74
N VAL A 78 -6.05 11.37 1.93
CA VAL A 78 -4.87 10.63 1.48
C VAL A 78 -4.05 11.47 0.51
N PRO A 79 -2.74 11.65 0.74
CA PRO A 79 -1.89 12.32 -0.23
C PRO A 79 -1.61 11.40 -1.42
N TYR A 80 -1.91 11.88 -2.62
CA TYR A 80 -1.63 11.20 -3.87
C TYR A 80 -0.42 11.80 -4.59
N LYS A 81 0.27 10.98 -5.36
CA LYS A 81 1.29 11.45 -6.30
C LYS A 81 0.63 12.39 -7.31
N ASN A 82 1.40 13.34 -7.83
CA ASN A 82 0.92 14.34 -8.80
C ASN A 82 -0.06 15.40 -8.26
N GLY A 83 -0.16 15.56 -6.94
CA GLY A 83 -0.95 16.62 -6.33
C GLY A 83 -2.46 16.46 -6.50
N ILE A 84 -2.95 15.24 -6.83
CA ILE A 84 -4.38 14.95 -6.91
C ILE A 84 -4.96 15.04 -5.49
N GLU A 85 -5.96 15.89 -5.31
CA GLU A 85 -6.73 15.99 -4.08
C GLU A 85 -8.05 15.25 -4.24
N LEU A 86 -8.24 14.21 -3.44
CA LEU A 86 -9.50 13.48 -3.33
C LEU A 86 -10.21 13.85 -2.02
N PRO A 87 -11.52 13.60 -1.91
CA PRO A 87 -12.22 13.63 -0.63
C PRO A 87 -11.57 12.70 0.40
N GLU A 88 -11.98 12.84 1.66
CA GLU A 88 -11.54 11.90 2.68
C GLU A 88 -11.98 10.48 2.34
N GLU A 89 -11.03 9.56 2.40
CA GLU A 89 -11.22 8.14 2.13
C GLU A 89 -11.12 7.33 3.42
N PHE A 90 -11.67 6.13 3.42
CA PHE A 90 -11.44 5.19 4.49
C PHE A 90 -10.01 4.67 4.45
N VAL A 91 -9.27 4.86 5.53
CA VAL A 91 -7.93 4.33 5.70
C VAL A 91 -7.89 3.32 6.83
N TYR A 92 -7.17 2.23 6.62
CA TYR A 92 -7.04 1.20 7.64
C TYR A 92 -6.26 1.71 8.85
N SER A 93 -6.82 1.51 10.04
CA SER A 93 -6.19 1.87 11.31
C SER A 93 -5.58 0.63 11.93
N LEU A 94 -4.23 0.56 11.93
CA LEU A 94 -3.49 -0.52 12.61
C LEU A 94 -3.66 -0.46 14.12
N ILE A 95 -3.99 0.72 14.65
CA ILE A 95 -4.13 0.97 16.08
C ILE A 95 -5.61 1.26 16.34
N THR A 96 -6.28 0.31 16.95
CA THR A 96 -7.72 0.38 17.27
C THR A 96 -8.01 0.87 18.69
N GLY A 97 -6.98 1.02 19.52
CA GLY A 97 -7.08 1.48 20.90
C GLY A 97 -6.38 2.82 21.15
N HIS A 98 -6.53 3.34 22.37
CA HIS A 98 -5.80 4.52 22.81
C HIS A 98 -4.35 4.14 23.10
N LEU A 99 -3.41 4.71 22.35
CA LEU A 99 -2.00 4.64 22.67
C LEU A 99 -1.69 5.66 23.77
N SER A 100 -1.02 5.22 24.85
CA SER A 100 -0.39 6.16 25.79
C SER A 100 0.68 6.98 25.07
N ASP A 101 0.97 8.17 25.57
CA ASP A 101 2.02 9.04 24.99
C ASP A 101 3.39 8.35 24.95
N GLU A 102 3.69 7.53 25.95
CA GLU A 102 4.90 6.72 26.00
C GLU A 102 4.93 5.64 24.91
N ALA A 103 3.84 4.92 24.73
CA ALA A 103 3.73 3.92 23.66
C ALA A 103 3.82 4.55 22.27
N PHE A 104 3.20 5.72 22.06
CA PHE A 104 3.30 6.48 20.82
C PHE A 104 4.74 6.93 20.54
N LYS A 105 5.44 7.44 21.57
CA LYS A 105 6.84 7.87 21.46
C LYS A 105 7.77 6.69 21.11
N ASN A 106 7.60 5.56 21.78
CA ASN A 106 8.37 4.35 21.51
C ASN A 106 8.12 3.82 20.08
N TYR A 107 6.85 3.82 19.64
CA TYR A 107 6.49 3.40 18.28
C TYR A 107 7.12 4.31 17.22
N SER A 108 7.05 5.62 17.43
CA SER A 108 7.65 6.62 16.54
C SER A 108 9.17 6.50 16.46
N ASN A 109 9.84 6.24 17.57
CA ASN A 109 11.28 6.04 17.61
C ASN A 109 11.68 4.75 16.87
N ASN A 110 11.00 3.65 17.11
CA ASN A 110 11.26 2.38 16.43
C ASN A 110 11.10 2.51 14.89
N ILE A 111 10.08 3.23 14.43
CA ILE A 111 9.92 3.51 13.00
C ILE A 111 11.10 4.30 12.45
N ARG A 112 11.52 5.38 13.15
CA ARG A 112 12.66 6.20 12.73
C ARG A 112 13.97 5.43 12.69
N GLU A 113 14.22 4.59 13.69
CA GLU A 113 15.43 3.74 13.78
C GLU A 113 15.46 2.71 12.65
N ASN A 114 14.32 2.07 12.36
CA ASN A 114 14.20 1.13 11.25
C ASN A 114 14.45 1.79 9.90
N PHE A 115 13.90 2.98 9.65
CA PHE A 115 14.19 3.74 8.44
C PHE A 115 15.66 4.18 8.36
N ALA A 116 16.27 4.60 9.47
CA ALA A 116 17.68 4.99 9.52
C ALA A 116 18.61 3.80 9.28
N SER A 117 18.29 2.62 9.82
CA SER A 117 19.06 1.39 9.60
C SER A 117 18.96 0.91 8.14
N HIS A 118 17.76 1.02 7.54
CA HIS A 118 17.54 0.65 6.14
C HIS A 118 18.30 1.58 5.18
N LYS A 119 18.39 2.86 5.49
CA LYS A 119 19.18 3.82 4.71
C LYS A 119 20.68 3.49 4.76
N LYS A 120 21.20 3.03 5.90
CA LYS A 120 22.60 2.59 6.04
C LYS A 120 22.88 1.28 5.29
N SER A 121 21.91 0.37 5.18
CA SER A 121 22.08 -0.90 4.46
C SER A 121 22.06 -0.74 2.94
N VAL A 122 21.52 0.36 2.42
CA VAL A 122 21.48 0.67 0.98
C VAL A 122 22.79 1.35 0.50
N ASP A 123 23.57 1.91 1.41
CA ASP A 123 24.92 2.44 1.10
C ASP A 123 25.95 1.31 1.05
N ILE A 124 25.80 0.40 0.07
CA ILE A 124 26.81 -0.63 -0.22
C ILE A 124 28.01 0.07 -0.87
N PRO A 125 29.21 -0.02 -0.30
CA PRO A 125 30.41 0.55 -0.90
C PRO A 125 30.62 -0.02 -2.31
N GLY A 126 30.60 0.85 -3.34
CA GLY A 126 30.79 0.47 -4.75
C GLY A 126 29.55 0.58 -5.63
N VAL A 127 28.35 0.71 -5.10
CA VAL A 127 27.14 1.01 -5.88
C VAL A 127 26.97 2.52 -5.93
N LYS A 128 27.35 3.13 -7.05
CA LYS A 128 27.05 4.54 -7.31
C LYS A 128 25.54 4.69 -7.48
N ASN A 129 24.86 5.13 -6.43
CA ASN A 129 23.48 5.58 -6.54
C ASN A 129 23.46 6.74 -7.54
N LYS A 130 22.95 6.51 -8.76
CA LYS A 130 22.56 7.60 -9.67
C LYS A 130 21.47 8.40 -8.96
N LYS A 131 21.86 9.47 -8.28
CA LYS A 131 20.92 10.52 -7.90
C LYS A 131 20.24 10.95 -9.18
N HIS A 132 18.96 10.70 -9.29
CA HIS A 132 18.10 11.38 -10.25
C HIS A 132 18.05 12.87 -9.84
N ASP A 133 19.05 13.60 -10.28
CA ASP A 133 19.09 15.06 -10.23
C ASP A 133 18.08 15.55 -11.29
N ARG A 134 16.81 15.53 -10.94
CA ARG A 134 15.78 16.25 -11.70
C ARG A 134 15.97 17.73 -11.37
N ARG A 135 16.89 18.38 -12.08
CA ARG A 135 16.88 19.84 -12.19
C ARG A 135 15.56 20.20 -12.87
N LEU A 136 14.71 20.87 -12.12
CA LEU A 136 13.58 21.60 -12.66
C LEU A 136 14.17 22.73 -13.51
N ASP A 137 14.26 22.52 -14.81
CA ASP A 137 14.50 23.59 -15.76
C ASP A 137 13.27 24.49 -15.75
N THR A 138 13.35 25.58 -15.00
CA THR A 138 12.40 26.68 -15.11
C THR A 138 12.59 27.35 -16.48
N PRO A 139 11.55 27.47 -17.32
CA PRO A 139 11.67 28.22 -18.57
C PRO A 139 11.81 29.69 -18.24
N THR A 140 12.97 30.27 -18.57
CA THR A 140 13.18 31.72 -18.62
C THR A 140 12.43 32.25 -19.82
N ASN A 141 11.31 32.94 -19.57
CA ASN A 141 10.67 33.79 -20.57
C ASN A 141 11.62 34.96 -20.91
N LYS A 142 11.93 35.05 -22.20
CA LYS A 142 12.35 36.28 -22.87
C LYS A 142 11.28 36.67 -23.89
#